data_8c3ae2d036d1dd3bcd2396c582da9e5e
#
_entry.id   8c3ae2d036d1dd3bcd2396c582da9e5e
#
_cell.length_a   1.000
_cell.length_b   1.000
_cell.length_c   1.000
_cell.angle_alpha   90.00
_cell.angle_beta   90.00
_cell.angle_gamma   90.00
#
_symmetry.space_group_name_H-M   'P 1'
#
loop_
_entity.id
_entity.type
_entity.pdbx_description
1 polymer ?
#
loop_
_entity_poly.entity_id
_entity_poly.type
_entity_poly.pdbx_seq_one_letter_code
_entity_poly.pdbx_strand_id
1 'polypeptide(L)'
;MSDLGPVDPGHGADLEWLHHWRLRADGDVQTTASSTLIPVRTEQGDAAMLKIARIDEEERGGELLERLGGRGVARVLLREGAAVLLERATGPNDLVRLVLAGHDDEATRVLCDAASRLHLEIAELEPPDDRDALAVDAGTAARTESGEPLLVPLTTWFRELFAHADGLDPLHRRGAELARELLDAPREERVLHGDLHHGNVLDFGERGWLAIDPKGLVGETGFDYCNLLCNPSHERALAPGRLERQFGVVLDATARAGAPLEPDRFARWLVAWCALSSTWFSIDDDPVHADGVARIGERALGLLG
;
A
#
# COMPACT_ATOMS: atom_id res chain seq x y z
N MET A 1 -42.64 11.75 -2.98
CA MET A 1 -42.47 10.82 -1.84
C MET A 1 -41.66 9.67 -2.41
N SER A 2 -40.34 9.76 -2.32
CA SER A 2 -39.40 8.77 -2.83
C SER A 2 -39.14 7.78 -1.70
N ASP A 3 -39.45 6.53 -2.00
CA ASP A 3 -39.29 5.37 -1.14
C ASP A 3 -37.77 5.15 -0.91
N LEU A 4 -37.28 5.48 0.26
CA LEU A 4 -35.95 5.13 0.72
C LEU A 4 -36.03 3.67 1.18
N GLY A 5 -35.46 2.75 0.39
CA GLY A 5 -35.30 1.35 0.78
C GLY A 5 -34.56 1.21 2.12
N PRO A 6 -34.53 0.00 2.72
CA PRO A 6 -34.00 -0.22 4.06
C PRO A 6 -32.52 0.23 4.13
N VAL A 7 -32.25 1.21 5.00
CA VAL A 7 -30.91 1.73 5.31
C VAL A 7 -30.16 0.64 6.08
N ASP A 8 -29.06 0.17 5.53
CA ASP A 8 -28.11 -0.73 6.19
C ASP A 8 -27.56 -0.02 7.47
N PRO A 9 -27.50 -0.69 8.63
CA PRO A 9 -27.06 -0.06 9.89
C PRO A 9 -25.62 0.52 9.87
N GLY A 10 -24.81 0.22 8.85
CA GLY A 10 -23.51 0.88 8.58
C GLY A 10 -23.62 2.34 8.12
N HIS A 11 -24.73 2.73 7.47
CA HIS A 11 -24.90 4.07 6.90
C HIS A 11 -25.16 5.19 7.94
N GLY A 12 -25.54 4.86 9.16
CA GLY A 12 -25.83 5.84 10.21
C GLY A 12 -24.57 6.61 10.66
N ALA A 13 -23.51 5.88 10.96
CA ALA A 13 -22.23 6.46 11.40
C ALA A 13 -21.54 7.24 10.27
N ASP A 14 -21.67 6.75 9.03
CA ASP A 14 -21.08 7.40 7.84
C ASP A 14 -21.73 8.79 7.60
N LEU A 15 -23.04 8.93 7.83
CA LEU A 15 -23.78 10.19 7.70
C LEU A 15 -23.42 11.20 8.81
N GLU A 16 -23.03 10.74 9.99
CA GLU A 16 -22.59 11.61 11.09
C GLU A 16 -21.33 12.39 10.69
N TRP A 17 -20.36 11.76 10.04
CA TRP A 17 -19.15 12.43 9.55
C TRP A 17 -19.42 13.45 8.46
N LEU A 18 -20.35 13.19 7.54
CA LEU A 18 -20.75 14.17 6.54
C LEU A 18 -21.30 15.45 7.19
N HIS A 19 -22.12 15.30 8.22
CA HIS A 19 -22.68 16.43 8.96
C HIS A 19 -21.62 17.12 9.82
N HIS A 20 -20.80 16.34 10.54
CA HIS A 20 -19.77 16.86 11.45
C HIS A 20 -18.75 17.75 10.72
N TRP A 21 -18.27 17.30 9.57
CA TRP A 21 -17.32 18.04 8.75
C TRP A 21 -17.97 18.90 7.66
N ARG A 22 -19.30 19.05 7.69
CA ARG A 22 -20.08 19.85 6.71
C ARG A 22 -19.78 19.48 5.27
N LEU A 23 -19.70 18.19 5.00
CA LEU A 23 -19.42 17.65 3.68
C LEU A 23 -20.73 17.35 2.94
N ARG A 24 -20.67 17.40 1.61
CA ARG A 24 -21.78 16.99 0.74
C ARG A 24 -21.33 15.78 -0.10
N ALA A 25 -22.08 14.69 -0.06
CA ALA A 25 -21.81 13.53 -0.90
C ALA A 25 -21.81 13.92 -2.40
N ASP A 26 -20.85 13.37 -3.15
CA ASP A 26 -20.57 13.70 -4.56
C ASP A 26 -20.24 12.42 -5.37
N GLY A 27 -20.91 11.32 -5.07
CA GLY A 27 -20.78 10.03 -5.73
C GLY A 27 -21.27 8.88 -4.88
N ASP A 28 -21.11 7.66 -5.40
CA ASP A 28 -21.55 6.45 -4.74
C ASP A 28 -20.62 6.07 -3.59
N VAL A 29 -21.20 5.58 -2.50
CA VAL A 29 -20.48 5.04 -1.35
C VAL A 29 -19.91 3.67 -1.73
N GLN A 30 -18.63 3.47 -1.46
CA GLN A 30 -17.95 2.19 -1.61
C GLN A 30 -17.62 1.62 -0.24
N THR A 31 -18.08 0.43 0.04
CA THR A 31 -17.80 -0.28 1.30
C THR A 31 -16.95 -1.50 1.02
N THR A 32 -15.82 -1.61 1.71
CA THR A 32 -14.96 -2.79 1.74
C THR A 32 -15.01 -3.46 3.11
N ALA A 33 -14.31 -4.57 3.29
CA ALA A 33 -14.17 -5.20 4.60
C ALA A 33 -13.45 -4.30 5.61
N SER A 34 -12.50 -3.45 5.14
CA SER A 34 -11.61 -2.65 5.98
C SER A 34 -11.99 -1.18 6.11
N SER A 35 -12.79 -0.62 5.17
CA SER A 35 -13.14 0.81 5.18
C SER A 35 -14.41 1.13 4.40
N THR A 36 -14.97 2.32 4.66
CA THR A 36 -15.99 2.97 3.83
C THR A 36 -15.39 4.19 3.15
N LEU A 37 -15.61 4.33 1.85
CA LEU A 37 -15.13 5.44 1.01
C LEU A 37 -16.32 6.21 0.46
N ILE A 38 -16.36 7.51 0.69
CA ILE A 38 -17.44 8.41 0.24
C ILE A 38 -16.82 9.57 -0.52
N PRO A 39 -17.05 9.67 -1.85
CA PRO A 39 -16.70 10.87 -2.60
C PRO A 39 -17.53 12.05 -2.09
N VAL A 40 -16.86 13.17 -1.78
CA VAL A 40 -17.52 14.34 -1.18
C VAL A 40 -17.06 15.65 -1.81
N ARG A 41 -17.81 16.73 -1.51
CA ARG A 41 -17.40 18.12 -1.68
C ARG A 41 -17.31 18.80 -0.33
N THR A 42 -16.26 19.62 -0.13
CA THR A 42 -16.13 20.50 1.02
C THR A 42 -17.12 21.68 0.93
N GLU A 43 -17.21 22.52 1.98
CA GLU A 43 -18.00 23.76 1.94
C GLU A 43 -17.52 24.72 0.84
N GLN A 44 -16.22 24.71 0.52
CA GLN A 44 -15.61 25.52 -0.54
C GLN A 44 -15.88 24.95 -1.95
N GLY A 45 -16.43 23.73 -2.04
CA GLY A 45 -16.71 23.04 -3.29
C GLY A 45 -15.57 22.16 -3.80
N ASP A 46 -14.49 22.02 -3.04
CA ASP A 46 -13.34 21.19 -3.42
C ASP A 46 -13.71 19.71 -3.38
N ALA A 47 -13.18 18.95 -4.34
CA ALA A 47 -13.37 17.52 -4.38
C ALA A 47 -12.49 16.84 -3.31
N ALA A 48 -13.11 16.00 -2.47
CA ALA A 48 -12.43 15.24 -1.44
C ALA A 48 -12.97 13.81 -1.37
N MET A 49 -12.25 12.94 -0.66
CA MET A 49 -12.64 11.56 -0.35
C MET A 49 -12.69 11.40 1.17
N LEU A 50 -13.85 11.12 1.71
CA LEU A 50 -14.01 10.71 3.10
C LEU A 50 -13.76 9.20 3.17
N LYS A 51 -12.76 8.78 3.95
CA LYS A 51 -12.47 7.40 4.27
C LYS A 51 -12.71 7.18 5.75
N ILE A 52 -13.48 6.14 6.09
CA ILE A 52 -13.76 5.75 7.47
C ILE A 52 -13.19 4.34 7.65
N ALA A 53 -12.14 4.22 8.46
CA ALA A 53 -11.52 2.96 8.79
C ALA A 53 -12.46 2.07 9.63
N ARG A 54 -12.40 0.76 9.43
CA ARG A 54 -13.13 -0.26 10.19
C ARG A 54 -12.20 -1.20 10.95
N ILE A 55 -10.91 -1.12 10.66
CA ILE A 55 -9.85 -1.88 11.31
C ILE A 55 -8.67 -0.96 11.64
N ASP A 56 -7.91 -1.33 12.66
CA ASP A 56 -6.78 -0.53 13.18
C ASP A 56 -5.68 -0.28 12.14
N GLU A 57 -5.49 -1.20 11.19
CA GLU A 57 -4.52 -1.05 10.10
C GLU A 57 -4.86 0.15 9.20
N GLU A 58 -6.12 0.34 8.88
CA GLU A 58 -6.59 1.46 8.05
C GLU A 58 -6.55 2.80 8.80
N GLU A 59 -6.82 2.79 10.10
CA GLU A 59 -6.67 3.98 10.95
C GLU A 59 -5.21 4.41 11.02
N ARG A 60 -4.30 3.47 11.23
CA ARG A 60 -2.86 3.68 11.22
C ARG A 60 -2.36 4.20 9.86
N GLY A 61 -2.87 3.65 8.75
CA GLY A 61 -2.60 4.15 7.39
C GLY A 61 -3.02 5.61 7.20
N GLY A 62 -4.17 6.00 7.76
CA GLY A 62 -4.64 7.39 7.75
C GLY A 62 -3.72 8.34 8.51
N GLU A 63 -3.24 7.94 9.68
CA GLU A 63 -2.28 8.71 10.46
C GLU A 63 -0.92 8.82 9.75
N LEU A 64 -0.45 7.74 9.11
CA LEU A 64 0.78 7.80 8.32
C LEU A 64 0.64 8.80 7.15
N LEU A 65 -0.48 8.81 6.43
CA LEU A 65 -0.72 9.80 5.37
C LEU A 65 -0.62 11.23 5.87
N GLU A 66 -1.17 11.51 7.06
CA GLU A 66 -1.08 12.84 7.69
C GLU A 66 0.37 13.23 7.96
N ARG A 67 1.17 12.33 8.57
CA ARG A 67 2.59 12.57 8.88
C ARG A 67 3.47 12.66 7.64
N LEU A 68 3.10 12.02 6.54
CA LEU A 68 3.78 12.18 5.25
C LEU A 68 3.54 13.57 4.64
N GLY A 69 2.53 14.33 5.09
CA GLY A 69 2.30 15.71 4.72
C GLY A 69 2.10 15.96 3.20
N GLY A 70 1.63 14.94 2.47
CA GLY A 70 1.45 15.00 1.02
C GLY A 70 2.73 14.75 0.20
N ARG A 71 3.81 14.27 0.82
CA ARG A 71 5.06 13.87 0.15
C ARG A 71 4.87 12.53 -0.54
N GLY A 72 4.73 12.52 -1.86
CA GLY A 72 4.46 11.31 -2.67
C GLY A 72 3.08 10.66 -2.46
N VAL A 73 2.27 11.20 -1.57
CA VAL A 73 0.96 10.66 -1.17
C VAL A 73 -0.14 11.72 -1.26
N ALA A 74 -1.39 11.28 -1.24
CA ALA A 74 -2.55 12.16 -1.10
C ALA A 74 -2.47 12.97 0.20
N ARG A 75 -2.90 14.24 0.16
CA ARG A 75 -2.95 15.10 1.35
C ARG A 75 -4.13 14.71 2.22
N VAL A 76 -3.88 14.66 3.52
CA VAL A 76 -4.93 14.66 4.54
C VAL A 76 -5.40 16.11 4.72
N LEU A 77 -6.69 16.33 4.57
CA LEU A 77 -7.35 17.62 4.76
C LEU A 77 -7.87 17.76 6.20
N LEU A 78 -8.42 16.66 6.74
CA LEU A 78 -8.89 16.51 8.12
C LEU A 78 -8.71 15.06 8.57
N ARG A 79 -8.41 14.84 9.85
CA ARG A 79 -8.44 13.52 10.47
C ARG A 79 -8.97 13.60 11.90
N GLU A 80 -9.81 12.65 12.27
CA GLU A 80 -10.30 12.49 13.63
C GLU A 80 -10.61 10.99 13.86
N GLY A 81 -9.83 10.34 14.71
CA GLY A 81 -9.93 8.90 14.95
C GLY A 81 -9.88 8.09 13.65
N ALA A 82 -10.89 7.27 13.43
CA ALA A 82 -11.01 6.40 12.26
C ALA A 82 -11.37 7.13 10.94
N ALA A 83 -11.78 8.40 11.00
CA ALA A 83 -12.19 9.16 9.82
C ALA A 83 -11.05 10.03 9.29
N VAL A 84 -10.84 9.97 7.98
CA VAL A 84 -9.85 10.77 7.25
C VAL A 84 -10.50 11.41 6.03
N LEU A 85 -10.36 12.71 5.89
CA LEU A 85 -10.72 13.43 4.67
C LEU A 85 -9.47 13.65 3.84
N LEU A 86 -9.42 13.05 2.67
CA LEU A 86 -8.31 13.14 1.74
C LEU A 86 -8.66 14.07 0.55
N GLU A 87 -7.66 14.71 -0.02
CA GLU A 87 -7.82 15.24 -1.38
C GLU A 87 -8.22 14.10 -2.33
N ARG A 88 -9.03 14.39 -3.33
CA ARG A 88 -9.51 13.36 -4.27
C ARG A 88 -8.75 13.42 -5.59
N ALA A 89 -8.30 12.27 -6.09
CA ALA A 89 -7.77 12.13 -7.43
C ALA A 89 -8.85 12.50 -8.46
N THR A 90 -8.56 13.45 -9.32
CA THR A 90 -9.47 13.96 -10.35
C THR A 90 -8.85 13.94 -11.74
N GLY A 91 -7.62 13.47 -11.87
CA GLY A 91 -6.93 13.29 -13.15
C GLY A 91 -7.61 12.21 -14.00
N PRO A 92 -7.49 12.29 -15.34
CA PRO A 92 -8.17 11.38 -16.25
C PRO A 92 -7.46 10.04 -16.46
N ASN A 93 -6.24 9.89 -15.95
CA ASN A 93 -5.41 8.73 -16.25
C ASN A 93 -5.55 7.65 -15.17
N ASP A 94 -5.33 6.40 -15.57
CA ASP A 94 -5.48 5.21 -14.74
C ASP A 94 -4.38 4.20 -15.11
N LEU A 95 -3.62 3.72 -14.12
CA LEU A 95 -2.47 2.85 -14.38
C LEU A 95 -2.88 1.47 -14.88
N VAL A 96 -4.02 0.94 -14.44
CA VAL A 96 -4.54 -0.33 -14.96
C VAL A 96 -4.87 -0.20 -16.44
N ARG A 97 -5.52 0.91 -16.83
CA ARG A 97 -5.82 1.20 -18.24
C ARG A 97 -4.56 1.37 -19.07
N LEU A 98 -3.50 2.00 -18.54
CA LEU A 98 -2.20 2.09 -19.22
C LEU A 98 -1.62 0.70 -19.51
N VAL A 99 -1.62 -0.19 -18.51
CA VAL A 99 -1.16 -1.58 -18.68
C VAL A 99 -1.98 -2.32 -19.75
N LEU A 100 -3.31 -2.19 -19.69
CA LEU A 100 -4.19 -2.84 -20.67
C LEU A 100 -4.04 -2.28 -22.10
N ALA A 101 -3.62 -1.02 -22.23
CA ALA A 101 -3.30 -0.39 -23.50
C ALA A 101 -1.89 -0.74 -24.02
N GLY A 102 -1.09 -1.51 -23.28
CA GLY A 102 0.26 -1.93 -23.66
C GLY A 102 1.39 -1.01 -23.18
N HIS A 103 1.09 -0.03 -22.31
CA HIS A 103 2.04 0.91 -21.71
C HIS A 103 2.52 0.44 -20.32
N ASP A 104 2.77 -0.87 -20.18
CA ASP A 104 3.13 -1.54 -18.93
C ASP A 104 4.41 -0.96 -18.30
N ASP A 105 5.46 -0.73 -19.11
CA ASP A 105 6.71 -0.13 -18.63
C ASP A 105 6.53 1.30 -18.11
N GLU A 106 5.61 2.08 -18.70
CA GLU A 106 5.28 3.43 -18.25
C GLU A 106 4.58 3.37 -16.89
N ALA A 107 3.57 2.52 -16.74
CA ALA A 107 2.87 2.32 -15.49
C ALA A 107 3.83 1.88 -14.37
N THR A 108 4.74 0.93 -14.64
CA THR A 108 5.75 0.49 -13.67
C THR A 108 6.68 1.62 -13.25
N ARG A 109 7.14 2.48 -14.18
CA ARG A 109 7.99 3.64 -13.83
C ARG A 109 7.24 4.65 -12.96
N VAL A 110 5.95 4.89 -13.23
CA VAL A 110 5.12 5.77 -12.39
C VAL A 110 5.01 5.23 -10.97
N LEU A 111 4.78 3.93 -10.81
CA LEU A 111 4.74 3.27 -9.49
C LEU A 111 6.08 3.39 -8.76
N CYS A 112 7.19 3.16 -9.45
CA CYS A 112 8.53 3.31 -8.87
C CYS A 112 8.82 4.75 -8.44
N ASP A 113 8.40 5.75 -9.23
CA ASP A 113 8.57 7.16 -8.89
C ASP A 113 7.71 7.56 -7.68
N ALA A 114 6.46 7.08 -7.58
CA ALA A 114 5.62 7.30 -6.41
C ALA A 114 6.22 6.69 -5.14
N ALA A 115 6.71 5.43 -5.22
CA ALA A 115 7.39 4.76 -4.12
C ALA A 115 8.63 5.51 -3.65
N SER A 116 9.50 5.92 -4.57
CA SER A 116 10.76 6.59 -4.22
C SER A 116 10.56 7.92 -3.48
N ARG A 117 9.43 8.60 -3.72
CA ARG A 117 9.06 9.83 -3.01
C ARG A 117 8.52 9.57 -1.60
N LEU A 118 8.01 8.37 -1.35
CA LEU A 118 7.48 7.94 -0.06
C LEU A 118 8.56 7.33 0.83
N HIS A 119 9.60 6.69 0.26
CA HIS A 119 10.66 5.99 1.00
C HIS A 119 11.55 6.96 1.79
N LEU A 120 11.00 7.52 2.86
CA LEU A 120 11.69 8.44 3.75
C LEU A 120 12.46 7.69 4.86
N GLU A 121 13.43 8.37 5.47
CA GLU A 121 13.95 7.93 6.76
C GLU A 121 12.87 8.09 7.83
N ILE A 122 12.82 7.17 8.79
CA ILE A 122 11.80 7.22 9.87
C ILE A 122 11.86 8.55 10.62
N ALA A 123 13.07 9.10 10.79
CA ALA A 123 13.29 10.40 11.44
C ALA A 123 12.72 11.60 10.67
N GLU A 124 12.35 11.42 9.40
CA GLU A 124 11.78 12.48 8.56
C GLU A 124 10.25 12.53 8.60
N LEU A 125 9.59 11.57 9.31
CA LEU A 125 8.16 11.65 9.53
C LEU A 125 7.84 12.83 10.43
N GLU A 126 6.98 13.72 9.96
CA GLU A 126 6.54 14.87 10.73
C GLU A 126 5.70 14.43 11.95
N PRO A 127 5.94 14.99 13.15
CA PRO A 127 5.04 14.74 14.27
C PRO A 127 3.66 15.36 13.96
N PRO A 128 2.56 14.73 14.40
CA PRO A 128 1.25 15.32 14.28
C PRO A 128 1.16 16.51 15.25
N ASP A 129 1.16 17.72 14.72
CA ASP A 129 1.03 18.98 15.44
C ASP A 129 2.09 19.30 16.55
N ASP A 130 2.30 20.58 16.80
CA ASP A 130 3.30 21.19 17.70
C ASP A 130 3.18 20.80 19.21
N ARG A 131 2.37 19.81 19.56
CA ARG A 131 2.00 19.54 20.97
C ARG A 131 2.89 18.56 21.72
N ASP A 132 3.71 17.76 21.06
CA ASP A 132 4.59 16.80 21.73
C ASP A 132 6.00 16.69 21.11
N ALA A 133 6.65 17.83 20.89
CA ALA A 133 8.08 17.89 20.57
C ALA A 133 8.96 17.55 21.78
N LEU A 134 8.53 16.64 22.65
CA LEU A 134 9.31 16.16 23.79
C LEU A 134 9.73 14.71 23.55
N ALA A 135 11.04 14.58 23.22
CA ALA A 135 11.81 13.35 23.27
C ALA A 135 11.50 12.27 22.23
N VAL A 136 11.95 12.47 21.01
CA VAL A 136 12.29 11.33 20.15
C VAL A 136 13.63 10.78 20.67
N ASP A 137 13.57 9.80 21.54
CA ASP A 137 14.72 8.96 21.84
C ASP A 137 15.03 8.14 20.59
N ALA A 138 16.27 8.09 20.12
CA ALA A 138 16.74 7.52 18.86
C ALA A 138 16.54 5.98 18.76
N GLY A 139 15.55 5.43 19.40
CA GLY A 139 15.15 4.02 19.39
C GLY A 139 13.64 3.81 19.50
N THR A 140 12.85 4.90 19.56
CA THR A 140 11.39 4.78 19.74
C THR A 140 10.71 4.99 18.38
N ALA A 141 10.18 3.92 17.79
CA ALA A 141 9.30 3.98 16.63
C ALA A 141 8.19 5.04 16.85
N ALA A 142 7.90 5.86 15.84
CA ALA A 142 6.77 6.79 15.87
C ALA A 142 5.52 6.03 16.32
N ARG A 143 4.73 6.63 17.26
CA ARG A 143 3.52 6.01 17.78
C ARG A 143 2.30 6.72 17.27
N THR A 144 1.20 5.98 17.14
CA THR A 144 -0.13 6.51 16.85
C THR A 144 -0.67 7.29 18.06
N GLU A 145 -1.75 8.04 17.85
CA GLU A 145 -2.46 8.72 18.94
C GLU A 145 -2.96 7.74 20.03
N SER A 146 -3.27 6.50 19.66
CA SER A 146 -3.63 5.42 20.59
C SER A 146 -2.43 4.82 21.33
N GLY A 147 -1.19 5.20 21.00
CA GLY A 147 0.05 4.73 21.59
C GLY A 147 0.61 3.45 20.97
N GLU A 148 -0.03 2.90 19.92
CA GLU A 148 0.48 1.77 19.16
C GLU A 148 1.60 2.19 18.20
N PRO A 149 2.49 1.27 17.75
CA PRO A 149 3.48 1.60 16.73
C PRO A 149 2.82 2.07 15.43
N LEU A 150 3.22 3.26 14.93
CA LEU A 150 2.75 3.79 13.64
C LEU A 150 3.25 2.94 12.47
N LEU A 151 4.46 2.42 12.58
CA LEU A 151 5.09 1.59 11.56
C LEU A 151 5.26 0.16 12.09
N VAL A 152 4.81 -0.82 11.29
CA VAL A 152 4.96 -2.24 11.59
C VAL A 152 6.22 -2.77 10.91
N PRO A 153 7.18 -3.34 11.65
CA PRO A 153 8.37 -3.94 11.05
C PRO A 153 8.01 -5.14 10.15
N LEU A 154 8.77 -5.34 9.07
CA LEU A 154 8.58 -6.49 8.19
C LEU A 154 8.73 -7.82 8.95
N THR A 155 9.54 -7.89 10.02
CA THR A 155 9.63 -9.08 10.89
C THR A 155 8.27 -9.49 11.48
N THR A 156 7.44 -8.50 11.86
CA THR A 156 6.06 -8.73 12.32
C THR A 156 5.12 -9.01 11.15
N TRP A 157 5.31 -8.33 10.02
CA TRP A 157 4.47 -8.47 8.83
C TRP A 157 4.50 -9.90 8.25
N PHE A 158 5.66 -10.55 8.31
CA PHE A 158 5.87 -11.92 7.83
C PHE A 158 5.41 -13.04 8.79
N ARG A 159 4.83 -12.71 9.95
CA ARG A 159 4.46 -13.69 10.99
C ARG A 159 3.58 -14.85 10.47
N GLU A 160 2.61 -14.52 9.59
CA GLU A 160 1.69 -15.54 9.07
C GLU A 160 2.40 -16.53 8.15
N LEU A 161 3.30 -16.07 7.28
CA LEU A 161 4.14 -16.97 6.48
C LEU A 161 4.97 -17.86 7.39
N PHE A 162 5.60 -17.32 8.42
CA PHE A 162 6.45 -18.11 9.33
C PHE A 162 5.64 -19.15 10.14
N ALA A 163 4.40 -18.87 10.46
CA ALA A 163 3.52 -19.76 11.20
C ALA A 163 2.97 -20.92 10.33
N HIS A 164 2.77 -20.69 9.02
CA HIS A 164 2.02 -21.62 8.17
C HIS A 164 2.87 -22.30 7.08
N ALA A 165 4.09 -21.82 6.79
CA ALA A 165 4.90 -22.28 5.65
C ALA A 165 5.14 -23.79 5.60
N ASP A 166 5.29 -24.46 6.74
CA ASP A 166 5.53 -25.90 6.80
C ASP A 166 4.32 -26.75 6.40
N GLY A 167 3.11 -26.19 6.56
CA GLY A 167 1.84 -26.83 6.18
C GLY A 167 1.43 -26.60 4.73
N LEU A 168 2.13 -25.72 4.01
CA LEU A 168 1.84 -25.34 2.64
C LEU A 168 2.83 -25.98 1.66
N ASP A 169 2.83 -25.53 0.41
CA ASP A 169 3.66 -26.07 -0.66
C ASP A 169 5.16 -25.65 -0.55
N PRO A 170 6.05 -26.19 -1.40
CA PRO A 170 7.48 -25.90 -1.34
C PRO A 170 7.85 -24.42 -1.52
N LEU A 171 7.05 -23.64 -2.26
CA LEU A 171 7.27 -22.20 -2.43
C LEU A 171 7.21 -21.47 -1.10
N HIS A 172 6.22 -21.79 -0.26
CA HIS A 172 6.03 -21.13 1.04
C HIS A 172 7.22 -21.38 1.98
N ARG A 173 7.72 -22.64 2.03
CA ARG A 173 8.93 -22.96 2.80
C ARG A 173 10.14 -22.16 2.28
N ARG A 174 10.33 -22.16 0.95
CA ARG A 174 11.44 -21.40 0.34
C ARG A 174 11.32 -19.90 0.57
N GLY A 175 10.10 -19.35 0.41
CA GLY A 175 9.82 -17.94 0.71
C GLY A 175 10.08 -17.58 2.17
N ALA A 176 9.70 -18.45 3.12
CA ALA A 176 9.98 -18.25 4.54
C ALA A 176 11.48 -18.29 4.87
N GLU A 177 12.26 -19.19 4.23
CA GLU A 177 13.72 -19.23 4.36
C GLU A 177 14.33 -17.91 3.88
N LEU A 178 13.97 -17.47 2.66
CA LEU A 178 14.48 -16.24 2.06
C LEU A 178 14.08 -15.01 2.89
N ALA A 179 12.83 -14.95 3.39
CA ALA A 179 12.39 -13.89 4.26
C ALA A 179 13.23 -13.81 5.55
N ARG A 180 13.52 -14.94 6.20
CA ARG A 180 14.41 -14.97 7.39
C ARG A 180 15.80 -14.46 7.06
N GLU A 181 16.42 -14.93 5.97
CA GLU A 181 17.75 -14.46 5.53
C GLU A 181 17.78 -12.94 5.29
N LEU A 182 16.72 -12.37 4.67
CA LEU A 182 16.62 -10.95 4.39
C LEU A 182 16.42 -10.13 5.66
N LEU A 183 15.55 -10.60 6.55
CA LEU A 183 15.19 -9.91 7.80
C LEU A 183 16.28 -10.03 8.89
N ASP A 184 17.10 -11.10 8.86
CA ASP A 184 18.24 -11.25 9.77
C ASP A 184 19.42 -10.34 9.41
N ALA A 185 19.48 -9.85 8.16
CA ALA A 185 20.51 -8.94 7.66
C ALA A 185 19.89 -7.76 6.88
N PRO A 186 19.08 -6.93 7.52
CA PRO A 186 18.37 -5.83 6.84
C PRO A 186 19.36 -4.80 6.29
N ARG A 187 18.99 -4.21 5.17
CA ARG A 187 19.68 -3.06 4.59
C ARG A 187 18.75 -1.86 4.67
N GLU A 188 19.29 -0.68 4.76
CA GLU A 188 18.61 0.63 4.67
C GLU A 188 17.08 0.60 4.85
N GLU A 189 16.64 0.44 6.09
CA GLU A 189 15.21 0.44 6.39
C GLU A 189 14.61 1.83 6.17
N ARG A 190 13.47 1.88 5.51
CA ARG A 190 12.71 3.09 5.18
C ARG A 190 11.24 2.91 5.55
N VAL A 191 10.52 4.01 5.59
CA VAL A 191 9.05 3.99 5.59
C VAL A 191 8.59 3.37 4.27
N LEU A 192 7.70 2.40 4.36
CA LEU A 192 7.16 1.67 3.20
C LEU A 192 5.66 1.94 3.06
N HIS A 193 5.19 1.86 1.84
CA HIS A 193 3.76 1.83 1.55
C HIS A 193 3.12 0.53 2.06
N GLY A 194 3.75 -0.60 1.78
CA GLY A 194 3.31 -1.94 2.19
C GLY A 194 2.28 -2.60 1.28
N ASP A 195 1.59 -1.82 0.44
CA ASP A 195 0.58 -2.32 -0.52
C ASP A 195 0.62 -1.51 -1.84
N LEU A 196 1.83 -1.32 -2.38
CA LEU A 196 2.01 -0.51 -3.58
C LEU A 196 1.60 -1.27 -4.84
N HIS A 197 0.54 -0.82 -5.49
CA HIS A 197 0.08 -1.38 -6.76
C HIS A 197 -0.70 -0.36 -7.60
N HIS A 198 -1.13 -0.75 -8.80
CA HIS A 198 -1.78 0.11 -9.80
C HIS A 198 -3.08 0.79 -9.31
N GLY A 199 -3.76 0.22 -8.33
CA GLY A 199 -4.96 0.79 -7.73
C GLY A 199 -4.68 1.78 -6.59
N ASN A 200 -3.45 1.77 -6.03
CA ASN A 200 -3.05 2.61 -4.91
C ASN A 200 -2.14 3.79 -5.32
N VAL A 201 -1.96 4.02 -6.62
CA VAL A 201 -1.31 5.23 -7.16
C VAL A 201 -2.24 5.84 -8.21
N LEU A 202 -2.75 7.03 -7.89
CA LEU A 202 -3.80 7.70 -8.65
C LEU A 202 -3.32 9.01 -9.26
N ASP A 203 -3.98 9.45 -10.32
CA ASP A 203 -3.72 10.73 -10.99
C ASP A 203 -4.44 11.89 -10.29
N PHE A 204 -3.66 12.79 -9.67
CA PHE A 204 -4.13 13.99 -8.98
C PHE A 204 -4.02 15.25 -9.86
N GLY A 205 -4.03 15.10 -11.17
CA GLY A 205 -3.95 16.20 -12.13
C GLY A 205 -2.61 16.95 -12.03
N GLU A 206 -2.63 18.24 -11.68
CA GLU A 206 -1.42 19.07 -11.58
C GLU A 206 -0.40 18.57 -10.55
N ARG A 207 -0.85 17.82 -9.52
CA ARG A 207 0.04 17.21 -8.54
C ARG A 207 0.70 15.92 -9.04
N GLY A 208 0.27 15.41 -10.20
CA GLY A 208 0.77 14.16 -10.78
C GLY A 208 0.26 12.91 -10.07
N TRP A 209 1.03 11.84 -10.16
CA TRP A 209 0.70 10.55 -9.57
C TRP A 209 1.10 10.50 -8.09
N LEU A 210 0.15 10.15 -7.22
CA LEU A 210 0.36 10.08 -5.78
C LEU A 210 -0.22 8.77 -5.22
N ALA A 211 0.47 8.25 -4.21
CA ALA A 211 0.02 7.05 -3.51
C ALA A 211 -1.11 7.38 -2.52
N ILE A 212 -1.96 6.37 -2.31
CA ILE A 212 -3.03 6.35 -1.31
C ILE A 212 -2.95 5.03 -0.54
N ASP A 213 -3.58 4.95 0.61
CA ASP A 213 -3.82 3.70 1.33
C ASP A 213 -2.58 2.92 1.80
N PRO A 214 -1.57 3.57 2.41
CA PRO A 214 -0.40 2.88 2.93
C PRO A 214 -0.74 2.04 4.15
N LYS A 215 -0.04 0.90 4.32
CA LYS A 215 -0.20 0.00 5.47
C LYS A 215 0.67 0.35 6.67
N GLY A 216 1.54 1.34 6.54
CA GLY A 216 2.41 1.77 7.63
C GLY A 216 3.45 0.71 7.99
N LEU A 217 4.32 0.37 7.07
CA LEU A 217 5.41 -0.58 7.30
C LEU A 217 6.76 0.12 7.39
N VAL A 218 7.73 -0.57 8.00
CA VAL A 218 9.14 -0.20 7.98
C VAL A 218 9.99 -1.40 7.59
N GLY A 219 10.94 -1.18 6.67
CA GLY A 219 11.84 -2.21 6.16
C GLY A 219 12.57 -1.78 4.90
N GLU A 220 13.12 -2.76 4.17
CA GLU A 220 13.82 -2.52 2.93
C GLU A 220 12.88 -2.15 1.78
N THR A 221 13.24 -1.13 1.02
CA THR A 221 12.46 -0.60 -0.11
C THR A 221 12.16 -1.64 -1.19
N GLY A 222 13.00 -2.66 -1.35
CA GLY A 222 12.79 -3.78 -2.28
C GLY A 222 11.46 -4.50 -2.06
N PHE A 223 10.96 -4.54 -0.81
CA PHE A 223 9.67 -5.15 -0.47
C PHE A 223 8.50 -4.45 -1.17
N ASP A 224 8.47 -3.12 -1.17
CA ASP A 224 7.37 -2.34 -1.76
C ASP A 224 7.20 -2.57 -3.26
N TYR A 225 8.30 -2.83 -3.97
CA TYR A 225 8.24 -3.08 -5.42
C TYR A 225 7.75 -4.48 -5.80
N CYS A 226 7.57 -5.40 -4.84
CA CYS A 226 7.14 -6.76 -5.14
C CYS A 226 5.68 -6.82 -5.59
N ASN A 227 4.79 -6.12 -4.88
CA ASN A 227 3.35 -6.15 -5.17
C ASN A 227 3.02 -5.64 -6.58
N LEU A 228 3.66 -4.56 -7.03
CA LEU A 228 3.41 -4.03 -8.38
C LEU A 228 3.70 -5.02 -9.50
N LEU A 229 4.64 -5.95 -9.31
CA LEU A 229 4.98 -7.00 -10.28
C LEU A 229 3.88 -8.07 -10.39
N CYS A 230 3.09 -8.27 -9.32
CA CYS A 230 1.96 -9.20 -9.27
C CYS A 230 0.64 -8.61 -9.80
N ASN A 231 0.62 -7.30 -10.08
CA ASN A 231 -0.53 -6.52 -10.50
C ASN A 231 -0.45 -6.05 -11.97
N PRO A 232 -1.57 -5.64 -12.63
CA PRO A 232 -2.91 -5.44 -12.08
C PRO A 232 -3.75 -6.71 -11.94
N SER A 233 -3.30 -7.85 -12.44
CA SER A 233 -3.93 -9.17 -12.23
C SER A 233 -2.87 -10.27 -12.34
N HIS A 234 -3.09 -11.41 -11.66
CA HIS A 234 -2.19 -12.55 -11.73
C HIS A 234 -2.06 -13.10 -13.17
N GLU A 235 -3.16 -13.11 -13.94
CA GLU A 235 -3.13 -13.48 -15.36
C GLU A 235 -2.16 -12.60 -16.14
N ARG A 236 -2.23 -11.28 -15.90
CA ARG A 236 -1.35 -10.32 -16.56
C ARG A 236 0.10 -10.49 -16.10
N ALA A 237 0.34 -10.67 -14.80
CA ALA A 237 1.67 -10.91 -14.24
C ALA A 237 2.35 -12.15 -14.83
N LEU A 238 1.57 -13.22 -15.07
CA LEU A 238 2.02 -14.48 -15.64
C LEU A 238 2.13 -14.47 -17.18
N ALA A 239 1.79 -13.36 -17.85
CA ALA A 239 1.97 -13.27 -19.30
C ALA A 239 3.45 -13.53 -19.70
N PRO A 240 3.70 -14.22 -20.82
CA PRO A 240 5.06 -14.61 -21.21
C PRO A 240 6.04 -13.42 -21.27
N GLY A 241 7.14 -13.51 -20.52
CA GLY A 241 8.21 -12.51 -20.51
C GLY A 241 7.89 -11.22 -19.75
N ARG A 242 6.66 -11.04 -19.21
CA ARG A 242 6.28 -9.82 -18.51
C ARG A 242 7.00 -9.65 -17.18
N LEU A 243 7.05 -10.69 -16.36
CA LEU A 243 7.68 -10.62 -15.04
C LEU A 243 9.14 -10.19 -15.18
N GLU A 244 9.89 -10.85 -16.03
CA GLU A 244 11.32 -10.57 -16.27
C GLU A 244 11.52 -9.14 -16.82
N ARG A 245 10.63 -8.70 -17.73
CA ARG A 245 10.68 -7.35 -18.29
C ARG A 245 10.40 -6.30 -17.23
N GLN A 246 9.31 -6.43 -16.47
CA GLN A 246 8.94 -5.45 -15.45
C GLN A 246 9.92 -5.45 -14.28
N PHE A 247 10.48 -6.60 -13.91
CA PHE A 247 11.59 -6.69 -12.97
C PHE A 247 12.78 -5.81 -13.42
N GLY A 248 13.18 -5.92 -14.68
CA GLY A 248 14.22 -5.06 -15.27
C GLY A 248 13.85 -3.57 -15.24
N VAL A 249 12.57 -3.23 -15.51
CA VAL A 249 12.10 -1.83 -15.46
C VAL A 249 12.19 -1.26 -14.04
N VAL A 250 11.88 -2.05 -12.99
CA VAL A 250 12.03 -1.63 -11.60
C VAL A 250 13.51 -1.36 -11.27
N LEU A 251 14.42 -2.28 -11.64
CA LEU A 251 15.86 -2.09 -11.43
C LEU A 251 16.38 -0.81 -12.09
N ASP A 252 15.97 -0.56 -13.33
CA ASP A 252 16.35 0.64 -14.08
C ASP A 252 15.77 1.93 -13.44
N ALA A 253 14.51 1.89 -12.99
CA ALA A 253 13.84 3.03 -12.39
C ALA A 253 14.46 3.42 -11.06
N THR A 254 14.70 2.44 -10.18
CA THR A 254 15.33 2.66 -8.86
C THR A 254 16.78 3.14 -8.99
N ALA A 255 17.53 2.62 -9.96
CA ALA A 255 18.89 3.12 -10.23
C ALA A 255 18.89 4.57 -10.70
N ARG A 256 17.94 4.98 -11.55
CA ARG A 256 17.79 6.38 -11.99
C ARG A 256 17.36 7.31 -10.87
N ALA A 257 16.59 6.80 -9.90
CA ALA A 257 16.20 7.55 -8.69
C ALA A 257 17.33 7.67 -7.66
N GLY A 258 18.49 7.03 -7.89
CA GLY A 258 19.64 7.08 -6.99
C GLY A 258 19.57 6.06 -5.85
N ALA A 259 18.60 5.14 -5.87
CA ALA A 259 18.43 4.08 -4.87
C ALA A 259 18.40 2.69 -5.54
N PRO A 260 19.52 2.24 -6.15
CA PRO A 260 19.56 1.01 -6.94
C PRO A 260 19.29 -0.22 -6.07
N LEU A 261 18.40 -1.09 -6.53
CA LEU A 261 18.19 -2.40 -5.94
C LEU A 261 19.27 -3.39 -6.45
N GLU A 262 19.75 -4.24 -5.56
CA GLU A 262 20.61 -5.35 -5.94
C GLU A 262 19.73 -6.48 -6.51
N PRO A 263 19.98 -6.96 -7.75
CA PRO A 263 19.03 -7.83 -8.47
C PRO A 263 18.72 -9.15 -7.74
N ASP A 264 19.71 -9.88 -7.23
CA ASP A 264 19.48 -11.15 -6.52
C ASP A 264 18.69 -10.90 -5.22
N ARG A 265 19.01 -9.83 -4.47
CA ARG A 265 18.27 -9.48 -3.25
C ARG A 265 16.83 -9.08 -3.54
N PHE A 266 16.58 -8.32 -4.61
CA PHE A 266 15.23 -7.99 -5.02
C PHE A 266 14.43 -9.21 -5.48
N ALA A 267 15.06 -10.16 -6.20
CA ALA A 267 14.43 -11.43 -6.57
C ALA A 267 14.05 -12.24 -5.32
N ARG A 268 14.90 -12.29 -4.28
CA ARG A 268 14.59 -12.92 -2.99
C ARG A 268 13.39 -12.27 -2.30
N TRP A 269 13.32 -10.94 -2.27
CA TRP A 269 12.15 -10.21 -1.75
C TRP A 269 10.89 -10.58 -2.52
N LEU A 270 10.94 -10.66 -3.85
CA LEU A 270 9.79 -11.02 -4.67
C LEU A 270 9.28 -12.44 -4.35
N VAL A 271 10.16 -13.42 -4.23
CA VAL A 271 9.78 -14.79 -3.84
C VAL A 271 9.16 -14.81 -2.44
N ALA A 272 9.79 -14.13 -1.47
CA ALA A 272 9.31 -14.05 -0.09
C ALA A 272 7.94 -13.35 -0.02
N TRP A 273 7.75 -12.25 -0.77
CA TRP A 273 6.49 -11.52 -0.86
C TRP A 273 5.37 -12.38 -1.47
N CYS A 274 5.64 -13.07 -2.57
CA CYS A 274 4.66 -13.96 -3.20
C CYS A 274 4.23 -15.10 -2.25
N ALA A 275 5.17 -15.69 -1.52
CA ALA A 275 4.86 -16.71 -0.52
C ALA A 275 3.98 -16.14 0.61
N LEU A 276 4.29 -14.95 1.11
CA LEU A 276 3.49 -14.27 2.14
C LEU A 276 2.07 -13.98 1.64
N SER A 277 1.94 -13.36 0.47
CA SER A 277 0.64 -13.01 -0.11
C SER A 277 -0.21 -14.25 -0.40
N SER A 278 0.40 -15.32 -0.95
CA SER A 278 -0.28 -16.60 -1.15
C SER A 278 -0.71 -17.24 0.18
N THR A 279 0.05 -17.07 1.26
CA THR A 279 -0.33 -17.54 2.60
C THR A 279 -1.58 -16.81 3.08
N TRP A 280 -1.68 -15.48 2.94
CA TRP A 280 -2.85 -14.72 3.34
C TRP A 280 -4.11 -15.18 2.59
N PHE A 281 -4.05 -15.30 1.26
CA PHE A 281 -5.16 -15.81 0.47
C PHE A 281 -5.56 -17.25 0.87
N SER A 282 -4.59 -18.08 1.28
CA SER A 282 -4.88 -19.43 1.76
C SER A 282 -5.59 -19.43 3.12
N ILE A 283 -5.24 -18.50 4.02
CA ILE A 283 -5.90 -18.31 5.31
C ILE A 283 -7.34 -17.81 5.12
N ASP A 284 -7.54 -16.92 4.15
CA ASP A 284 -8.85 -16.32 3.82
C ASP A 284 -9.74 -17.23 2.96
N ASP A 285 -9.33 -18.49 2.73
CA ASP A 285 -10.05 -19.49 1.91
C ASP A 285 -10.29 -19.01 0.46
N ASP A 286 -9.31 -18.31 -0.12
CA ASP A 286 -9.30 -17.88 -1.52
C ASP A 286 -8.20 -18.61 -2.33
N PRO A 287 -8.46 -19.88 -2.72
CA PRO A 287 -7.46 -20.70 -3.40
C PRO A 287 -7.10 -20.19 -4.81
N VAL A 288 -7.97 -19.43 -5.46
CA VAL A 288 -7.73 -18.90 -6.82
C VAL A 288 -6.64 -17.83 -6.79
N HIS A 289 -6.73 -16.89 -5.87
CA HIS A 289 -5.70 -15.87 -5.70
C HIS A 289 -4.42 -16.46 -5.08
N ALA A 290 -4.55 -17.40 -4.13
CA ALA A 290 -3.41 -18.10 -3.56
C ALA A 290 -2.56 -18.79 -4.63
N ASP A 291 -3.17 -19.60 -5.52
CA ASP A 291 -2.49 -20.26 -6.65
C ASP A 291 -1.88 -19.24 -7.62
N GLY A 292 -2.63 -18.19 -7.95
CA GLY A 292 -2.17 -17.15 -8.87
C GLY A 292 -0.85 -16.50 -8.40
N VAL A 293 -0.79 -16.09 -7.15
CA VAL A 293 0.42 -15.49 -6.55
C VAL A 293 1.53 -16.51 -6.38
N ALA A 294 1.21 -17.75 -5.96
CA ALA A 294 2.20 -18.81 -5.82
C ALA A 294 2.93 -19.08 -7.14
N ARG A 295 2.22 -19.16 -8.26
CA ARG A 295 2.80 -19.34 -9.60
C ARG A 295 3.71 -18.18 -10.03
N ILE A 296 3.39 -16.94 -9.62
CA ILE A 296 4.29 -15.80 -9.83
C ILE A 296 5.58 -15.99 -9.02
N GLY A 297 5.47 -16.42 -7.75
CA GLY A 297 6.60 -16.72 -6.90
C GLY A 297 7.49 -17.85 -7.44
N GLU A 298 6.89 -18.93 -7.96
CA GLU A 298 7.61 -20.02 -8.63
C GLU A 298 8.42 -19.52 -9.83
N ARG A 299 7.81 -18.60 -10.63
CA ARG A 299 8.52 -18.00 -11.75
C ARG A 299 9.65 -17.07 -11.29
N ALA A 300 9.44 -16.34 -10.19
CA ALA A 300 10.45 -15.48 -9.59
C ALA A 300 11.68 -16.25 -9.09
N LEU A 301 11.55 -17.54 -8.73
CA LEU A 301 12.70 -18.40 -8.44
C LEU A 301 13.70 -18.48 -9.60
N GLY A 302 13.24 -18.34 -10.82
CA GLY A 302 14.09 -18.28 -12.02
C GLY A 302 14.90 -16.99 -12.18
N LEU A 303 14.62 -15.96 -11.36
CA LEU A 303 15.36 -14.69 -11.32
C LEU A 303 16.52 -14.71 -10.30
N LEU A 304 16.57 -15.72 -9.43
CA LEU A 304 17.68 -15.92 -8.50
C LEU A 304 18.94 -16.31 -9.26
N GLY A 305 20.08 -15.68 -8.94
CA GLY A 305 21.38 -15.92 -9.56
C GLY A 305 22.11 -17.13 -9.00
#